data_e6f0bf58d5c12103c0fc2049d47c3c5a
#
_entry.id   e6f0bf58d5c12103c0fc2049d47c3c5a
#
_cell.length_a   1.000
_cell.length_b   1.000
_cell.length_c   1.000
_cell.angle_alpha   90.00
_cell.angle_beta   90.00
_cell.angle_gamma   90.00
#
_symmetry.space_group_name_H-M   'P 1'
#
loop_
_entity.id
_entity.type
_entity.pdbx_description
1 polymer ?
#
loop_
_entity_poly.entity_id
_entity_poly.type
_entity_poly.pdbx_seq_one_letter_code
_entity_poly.pdbx_strand_id
1 'polypeptide(L)'
;MKTFEIHLFNSEMGNGELRKRLDRFSPVVKLDDWQFQAWERNGNFADVIRPGREIINIIDFMELHEDFWKIGGMLKEIHDKLKGAIAIVALQKNPGCEHGLGGGRGLEKPRVYLSLSPGCCRMVKAKNWATGENPNGLVINYKLHQGCHFSITQNWHREEK
;
A
#
# COMPACT_ATOMS: atom_id res chain seq x y z
N MET A 1 3.78 -6.57 -23.13
CA MET A 1 3.29 -6.21 -21.78
C MET A 1 4.38 -5.39 -21.12
N LYS A 2 4.09 -4.26 -20.49
CA LYS A 2 5.12 -3.51 -19.77
C LYS A 2 5.48 -4.27 -18.50
N THR A 3 6.74 -4.51 -18.28
CA THR A 3 7.25 -5.17 -17.08
C THR A 3 7.75 -4.09 -16.12
N PHE A 4 7.27 -4.10 -14.87
CA PHE A 4 7.74 -3.19 -13.84
C PHE A 4 8.85 -3.85 -13.02
N GLU A 5 9.89 -3.09 -12.71
CA GLU A 5 10.85 -3.46 -11.67
C GLU A 5 10.23 -3.15 -10.30
N ILE A 6 10.20 -4.13 -9.39
CA ILE A 6 9.52 -4.01 -8.10
C ILE A 6 10.53 -4.12 -6.97
N HIS A 7 10.52 -3.13 -6.07
CA HIS A 7 11.31 -3.09 -4.84
C HIS A 7 10.38 -3.09 -3.63
N LEU A 8 10.52 -4.10 -2.78
CA LEU A 8 9.81 -4.22 -1.52
C LEU A 8 10.77 -3.83 -0.39
N PHE A 9 10.45 -2.77 0.32
CA PHE A 9 11.09 -2.35 1.55
C PHE A 9 10.18 -2.75 2.72
N ASN A 10 10.65 -3.66 3.52
CA ASN A 10 9.86 -4.28 4.57
C ASN A 10 10.52 -4.02 5.93
N SER A 11 9.73 -3.58 6.92
CA SER A 11 10.20 -3.22 8.25
C SER A 11 10.05 -4.32 9.29
N GLU A 12 9.13 -5.27 9.07
CA GLU A 12 8.74 -6.25 10.09
C GLU A 12 9.25 -7.66 9.85
N MET A 13 9.47 -8.05 8.59
CA MET A 13 9.68 -9.44 8.24
C MET A 13 11.11 -9.70 7.82
N GLY A 14 11.76 -10.63 8.50
CA GLY A 14 12.98 -11.24 7.97
C GLY A 14 12.69 -12.15 6.76
N ASN A 15 13.73 -12.48 6.00
CA ASN A 15 13.64 -13.28 4.77
C ASN A 15 12.88 -14.61 4.95
N GLY A 16 13.04 -15.27 6.09
CA GLY A 16 12.36 -16.56 6.37
C GLY A 16 10.85 -16.42 6.52
N GLU A 17 10.38 -15.32 7.10
CA GLU A 17 8.94 -15.05 7.24
C GLU A 17 8.33 -14.62 5.91
N LEU A 18 9.00 -13.74 5.18
CA LEU A 18 8.57 -13.34 3.85
C LEU A 18 8.38 -14.57 2.95
N ARG A 19 9.35 -15.49 2.93
CA ARG A 19 9.25 -16.73 2.18
C ARG A 19 8.01 -17.54 2.58
N LYS A 20 7.75 -17.73 3.87
CA LYS A 20 6.56 -18.44 4.37
C LYS A 20 5.25 -17.77 3.94
N ARG A 21 5.22 -16.44 3.85
CA ARG A 21 4.05 -15.72 3.36
C ARG A 21 3.85 -15.92 1.86
N LEU A 22 4.91 -15.88 1.08
CA LEU A 22 4.86 -16.16 -0.37
C LEU A 22 4.41 -17.58 -0.68
N ASP A 23 4.85 -18.57 0.10
CA ASP A 23 4.43 -19.97 -0.04
C ASP A 23 2.92 -20.17 0.10
N ARG A 24 2.22 -19.29 0.82
CA ARG A 24 0.74 -19.34 0.97
C ARG A 24 -0.01 -19.09 -0.35
N PHE A 25 0.64 -18.47 -1.32
CA PHE A 25 0.06 -18.26 -2.65
C PHE A 25 0.17 -19.49 -3.56
N SER A 26 0.93 -20.52 -3.17
CA SER A 26 0.98 -21.78 -3.89
C SER A 26 -0.37 -22.52 -3.78
N PRO A 27 -0.88 -23.19 -4.84
CA PRO A 27 -0.21 -23.39 -6.13
C PRO A 27 -0.47 -22.32 -7.19
N VAL A 28 -1.15 -21.22 -6.85
CA VAL A 28 -1.52 -20.18 -7.83
C VAL A 28 -0.29 -19.45 -8.36
N VAL A 29 0.66 -19.11 -7.46
CA VAL A 29 1.94 -18.49 -7.81
C VAL A 29 3.04 -19.30 -7.14
N LYS A 30 3.94 -19.87 -7.93
CA LYS A 30 5.10 -20.60 -7.40
C LYS A 30 6.12 -19.61 -6.83
N LEU A 31 6.92 -20.06 -5.87
CA LEU A 31 7.91 -19.21 -5.22
C LEU A 31 8.88 -18.57 -6.23
N ASP A 32 9.33 -19.33 -7.22
CA ASP A 32 10.29 -18.90 -8.24
C ASP A 32 9.68 -17.93 -9.29
N ASP A 33 8.35 -17.80 -9.33
CA ASP A 33 7.66 -16.90 -10.25
C ASP A 33 7.56 -15.46 -9.70
N TRP A 34 7.91 -15.26 -8.44
CA TRP A 34 7.92 -13.92 -7.84
C TRP A 34 9.12 -13.10 -8.33
N GLN A 35 8.84 -12.01 -9.00
CA GLN A 35 9.84 -11.13 -9.59
C GLN A 35 9.86 -9.78 -8.89
N PHE A 36 10.50 -9.71 -7.72
CA PHE A 36 10.77 -8.48 -7.01
C PHE A 36 12.05 -8.59 -6.17
N GLN A 37 12.60 -7.45 -5.79
CA GLN A 37 13.73 -7.36 -4.87
C GLN A 37 13.21 -6.95 -3.50
N ALA A 38 13.54 -7.71 -2.46
CA ALA A 38 13.16 -7.43 -1.07
C ALA A 38 14.35 -6.94 -0.26
N TRP A 39 14.10 -5.91 0.55
CA TRP A 39 15.08 -5.26 1.40
C TRP A 39 14.50 -5.05 2.80
N GLU A 40 15.25 -5.39 3.83
CA GLU A 40 14.91 -5.03 5.20
C GLU A 40 15.22 -3.54 5.43
N ARG A 41 14.20 -2.76 5.81
CA ARG A 41 14.34 -1.32 6.03
C ARG A 41 13.27 -0.80 6.98
N ASN A 42 13.68 -0.16 8.07
CA ASN A 42 12.79 0.35 9.12
C ASN A 42 12.68 1.89 9.16
N GLY A 43 13.39 2.62 8.32
CA GLY A 43 13.33 4.08 8.30
C GLY A 43 14.09 4.71 7.14
N ASN A 44 14.03 6.05 7.03
CA ASN A 44 14.67 6.85 5.97
C ASN A 44 14.38 6.30 4.56
N PHE A 45 13.13 5.94 4.31
CA PHE A 45 12.72 5.29 3.06
C PHE A 45 13.02 6.14 1.82
N ALA A 46 13.00 7.48 1.95
CA ALA A 46 13.31 8.38 0.84
C ALA A 46 14.72 8.15 0.25
N ASP A 47 15.67 7.66 1.05
CA ASP A 47 17.05 7.43 0.60
C ASP A 47 17.19 6.21 -0.31
N VAL A 48 16.25 5.28 -0.24
CA VAL A 48 16.28 4.01 -0.97
C VAL A 48 15.28 3.92 -2.11
N ILE A 49 14.41 4.92 -2.26
CA ILE A 49 13.44 4.99 -3.36
C ILE A 49 14.16 4.92 -4.71
N ARG A 50 13.71 3.99 -5.54
CA ARG A 50 14.17 3.85 -6.91
C ARG A 50 13.34 4.76 -7.83
N PRO A 51 13.97 5.71 -8.52
CA PRO A 51 13.27 6.61 -9.44
C PRO A 51 13.08 5.97 -10.81
N GLY A 52 12.06 6.39 -11.56
CA GLY A 52 11.88 6.00 -12.97
C GLY A 52 10.50 5.45 -13.29
N ARG A 53 10.07 5.53 -14.56
CA ARG A 53 8.67 5.29 -14.96
C ARG A 53 8.18 3.84 -14.84
N GLU A 54 9.06 2.88 -14.87
CA GLU A 54 8.69 1.44 -14.85
C GLU A 54 9.12 0.79 -13.54
N ILE A 55 9.14 1.59 -12.47
CA ILE A 55 9.56 1.15 -11.13
C ILE A 55 8.39 1.29 -10.15
N ILE A 56 8.19 0.28 -9.32
CA ILE A 56 7.27 0.26 -8.20
C ILE A 56 8.07 0.06 -6.91
N ASN A 57 7.95 1.01 -5.99
CA ASN A 57 8.50 0.92 -4.64
C ASN A 57 7.35 0.57 -3.69
N ILE A 58 7.46 -0.51 -2.93
CA ILE A 58 6.50 -0.92 -1.92
C ILE A 58 7.15 -0.77 -0.55
N ILE A 59 6.52 -0.02 0.35
CA ILE A 59 6.95 0.15 1.74
C ILE A 59 5.93 -0.55 2.63
N ASP A 60 6.34 -1.68 3.21
CA ASP A 60 5.49 -2.54 4.04
C ASP A 60 6.13 -2.77 5.43
N PHE A 61 5.84 -1.96 6.36
CA PHE A 61 5.11 -0.71 6.34
C PHE A 61 5.98 0.43 6.89
N MET A 62 5.47 1.67 6.82
CA MET A 62 6.14 2.81 7.42
C MET A 62 5.74 2.92 8.89
N GLU A 63 6.66 2.55 9.79
CA GLU A 63 6.46 2.65 11.23
C GLU A 63 6.58 4.09 11.71
N LEU A 64 5.63 4.46 12.57
CA LEU A 64 5.61 5.75 13.26
C LEU A 64 5.43 5.45 14.75
N HIS A 65 6.49 5.51 15.53
CA HIS A 65 6.45 5.28 16.98
C HIS A 65 6.09 6.56 17.72
N GLU A 66 6.60 7.69 17.24
CA GLU A 66 6.40 9.03 17.77
C GLU A 66 6.24 10.01 16.60
N ASP A 67 5.87 11.25 16.90
CA ASP A 67 5.85 12.34 15.92
C ASP A 67 4.96 12.06 14.68
N PHE A 68 3.78 11.48 14.88
CA PHE A 68 2.85 11.13 13.80
C PHE A 68 2.55 12.27 12.81
N TRP A 69 2.71 13.53 13.24
CA TRP A 69 2.56 14.70 12.36
C TRP A 69 3.64 14.79 11.27
N LYS A 70 4.78 14.13 11.44
CA LYS A 70 5.86 14.11 10.44
C LYS A 70 5.54 13.31 9.19
N ILE A 71 4.47 12.49 9.21
CA ILE A 71 4.11 11.62 8.07
C ILE A 71 3.98 12.39 6.75
N GLY A 72 3.39 13.60 6.78
CA GLY A 72 3.25 14.43 5.58
C GLY A 72 4.60 14.80 4.96
N GLY A 73 5.59 15.13 5.80
CA GLY A 73 6.96 15.40 5.39
C GLY A 73 7.64 14.17 4.79
N MET A 74 7.57 13.02 5.46
CA MET A 74 8.15 11.76 4.99
C MET A 74 7.57 11.34 3.63
N LEU A 75 6.24 11.41 3.48
CA LEU A 75 5.58 11.12 2.20
C LEU A 75 5.96 12.12 1.11
N LYS A 76 6.22 13.38 1.47
CA LYS A 76 6.72 14.38 0.54
C LYS A 76 8.12 14.03 0.06
N GLU A 77 9.03 13.67 0.95
CA GLU A 77 10.40 13.28 0.61
C GLU A 77 10.42 12.07 -0.34
N ILE A 78 9.63 11.03 -0.05
CA ILE A 78 9.43 9.88 -0.94
C ILE A 78 8.93 10.35 -2.31
N HIS A 79 7.86 11.14 -2.33
CA HIS A 79 7.26 11.64 -3.57
C HIS A 79 8.26 12.41 -4.44
N ASP A 80 9.10 13.27 -3.84
CA ASP A 80 10.06 14.08 -4.55
C ASP A 80 11.19 13.25 -5.20
N LYS A 81 11.43 12.03 -4.68
CA LYS A 81 12.43 11.08 -5.22
C LYS A 81 11.90 10.22 -6.37
N LEU A 82 10.58 10.04 -6.53
CA LEU A 82 10.01 9.08 -7.46
C LEU A 82 10.38 9.32 -8.94
N LYS A 83 10.45 10.56 -9.39
CA LYS A 83 10.78 10.91 -10.80
C LYS A 83 10.00 10.08 -11.85
N GLY A 84 8.73 9.83 -11.57
CA GLY A 84 7.85 9.02 -12.43
C GLY A 84 7.62 7.59 -11.98
N ALA A 85 8.33 7.10 -10.97
CA ALA A 85 8.05 5.83 -10.32
C ALA A 85 6.74 5.86 -9.50
N ILE A 86 6.26 4.68 -9.12
CA ILE A 86 5.13 4.51 -8.22
C ILE A 86 5.68 4.17 -6.82
N ALA A 87 5.07 4.74 -5.78
CA ALA A 87 5.23 4.26 -4.41
C ALA A 87 3.90 3.77 -3.85
N ILE A 88 3.89 2.58 -3.27
CA ILE A 88 2.80 2.02 -2.48
C ILE A 88 3.29 1.98 -1.03
N VAL A 89 2.63 2.75 -0.15
CA VAL A 89 3.07 2.89 1.24
C VAL A 89 1.96 2.40 2.14
N ALA A 90 2.24 1.35 2.91
CA ALA A 90 1.36 0.90 3.97
C ALA A 90 1.59 1.74 5.24
N LEU A 91 0.52 2.17 5.88
CA LEU A 91 0.51 2.87 7.15
C LEU A 91 -0.39 2.12 8.14
N GLN A 92 0.03 2.03 9.38
CA GLN A 92 -0.85 1.55 10.44
C GLN A 92 -1.99 2.53 10.69
N LYS A 93 -3.14 2.01 11.08
CA LYS A 93 -4.27 2.80 11.56
C LYS A 93 -4.88 2.20 12.82
N ASN A 94 -5.48 3.03 13.64
CA ASN A 94 -6.26 2.56 14.77
C ASN A 94 -7.57 1.88 14.30
N PRO A 95 -8.04 0.86 15.02
CA PRO A 95 -9.34 0.26 14.76
C PRO A 95 -10.45 1.31 14.69
N GLY A 96 -11.35 1.20 13.72
CA GLY A 96 -12.46 2.14 13.51
C GLY A 96 -12.07 3.48 12.87
N CYS A 97 -10.78 3.78 12.67
CA CYS A 97 -10.35 4.98 11.98
C CYS A 97 -10.24 4.75 10.47
N GLU A 98 -10.57 5.76 9.67
CA GLU A 98 -10.35 5.72 8.22
C GLU A 98 -8.91 6.07 7.84
N HIS A 99 -8.27 6.91 8.62
CA HIS A 99 -6.92 7.39 8.35
C HIS A 99 -5.87 6.60 9.14
N GLY A 100 -4.72 6.43 8.53
CA GLY A 100 -3.52 5.94 9.22
C GLY A 100 -3.04 6.92 10.28
N LEU A 101 -2.08 6.49 11.08
CA LEU A 101 -1.42 7.34 12.07
C LEU A 101 -0.90 8.62 11.40
N GLY A 102 -1.12 9.76 12.05
CA GLY A 102 -0.88 11.08 11.46
C GLY A 102 -2.11 11.73 10.78
N GLY A 103 -3.21 10.99 10.68
CA GLY A 103 -4.51 11.54 10.27
C GLY A 103 -4.48 12.16 8.87
N GLY A 104 -5.09 13.35 8.74
CA GLY A 104 -5.19 14.06 7.47
C GLY A 104 -3.87 14.41 6.78
N ARG A 105 -2.76 14.45 7.52
CA ARG A 105 -1.43 14.69 6.95
C ARG A 105 -0.98 13.58 6.00
N GLY A 106 -1.40 12.33 6.26
CA GLY A 106 -1.19 11.21 5.36
C GLY A 106 -1.88 11.33 4.01
N LEU A 107 -2.88 12.22 3.90
CA LEU A 107 -3.64 12.47 2.66
C LEU A 107 -3.03 13.54 1.75
N GLU A 108 -2.05 14.30 2.19
CA GLU A 108 -1.56 15.46 1.44
C GLU A 108 -0.93 15.07 0.09
N LYS A 109 -0.09 14.06 0.07
CA LYS A 109 0.68 13.63 -1.12
C LYS A 109 0.05 12.52 -1.95
N PRO A 110 -0.54 11.44 -1.38
CA PRO A 110 -1.05 10.35 -2.17
C PRO A 110 -2.08 10.79 -3.22
N ARG A 111 -2.02 10.17 -4.40
CA ARG A 111 -3.06 10.30 -5.42
C ARG A 111 -4.22 9.36 -5.15
N VAL A 112 -3.92 8.20 -4.56
CA VAL A 112 -4.91 7.21 -4.12
C VAL A 112 -4.62 6.91 -2.66
N TYR A 113 -5.66 6.88 -1.85
CA TYR A 113 -5.60 6.47 -0.46
C TYR A 113 -6.73 5.48 -0.19
N LEU A 114 -6.34 4.28 0.20
CA LEU A 114 -7.24 3.19 0.55
C LEU A 114 -7.19 2.96 2.06
N SER A 115 -8.34 2.80 2.69
CA SER A 115 -8.45 2.39 4.08
C SER A 115 -8.96 0.97 4.14
N LEU A 116 -8.11 0.04 4.62
CA LEU A 116 -8.46 -1.37 4.78
C LEU A 116 -8.92 -1.63 6.21
N SER A 117 -10.02 -2.36 6.32
CA SER A 117 -10.54 -2.92 7.57
C SER A 117 -10.92 -4.39 7.32
N PRO A 118 -11.09 -5.23 8.34
CA PRO A 118 -11.54 -6.59 8.13
C PRO A 118 -12.81 -6.64 7.27
N GLY A 119 -12.73 -7.29 6.12
CA GLY A 119 -13.84 -7.46 5.18
C GLY A 119 -14.19 -6.24 4.32
N CYS A 120 -13.52 -5.11 4.46
CA CYS A 120 -13.89 -3.87 3.79
C CYS A 120 -12.65 -3.06 3.38
N CYS A 121 -12.66 -2.53 2.16
CA CYS A 121 -11.71 -1.52 1.70
C CYS A 121 -12.47 -0.30 1.19
N ARG A 122 -12.13 0.88 1.72
CA ARG A 122 -12.74 2.16 1.34
C ARG A 122 -11.77 3.00 0.52
N MET A 123 -12.25 3.58 -0.55
CA MET A 123 -11.58 4.63 -1.32
C MET A 123 -11.73 5.96 -0.58
N VAL A 124 -10.77 6.30 0.28
CA VAL A 124 -10.80 7.57 1.04
C VAL A 124 -10.49 8.74 0.14
N LYS A 125 -9.54 8.55 -0.78
CA LYS A 125 -9.12 9.59 -1.72
C LYS A 125 -8.68 9.00 -3.05
N ALA A 126 -9.17 9.56 -4.13
CA ALA A 126 -8.61 9.42 -5.46
C ALA A 126 -8.54 10.79 -6.13
N LYS A 127 -7.45 11.06 -6.82
CA LYS A 127 -7.25 12.27 -7.64
C LYS A 127 -7.16 11.88 -9.11
N ASN A 128 -7.75 12.68 -9.98
CA ASN A 128 -7.64 12.52 -11.43
C ASN A 128 -8.13 11.15 -11.92
N TRP A 129 -9.33 10.74 -11.48
CA TRP A 129 -9.97 9.51 -11.94
C TRP A 129 -10.36 9.61 -13.43
N ALA A 130 -10.32 8.47 -14.11
CA ALA A 130 -10.57 8.39 -15.55
C ALA A 130 -12.06 8.32 -15.94
N THR A 131 -12.94 7.97 -14.97
CA THR A 131 -14.39 7.86 -15.16
C THR A 131 -15.10 9.16 -14.80
N GLY A 132 -16.32 9.38 -15.30
CA GLY A 132 -17.12 10.57 -14.97
C GLY A 132 -17.59 10.62 -13.50
N GLU A 133 -17.51 9.49 -12.77
CA GLU A 133 -17.96 9.41 -11.38
C GLU A 133 -16.81 9.54 -10.41
N ASN A 134 -17.05 10.31 -9.34
CA ASN A 134 -16.10 10.47 -8.24
C ASN A 134 -16.01 9.16 -7.43
N PRO A 135 -14.86 8.47 -7.37
CA PRO A 135 -14.73 7.23 -6.64
C PRO A 135 -14.54 7.40 -5.13
N ASN A 136 -14.36 8.63 -4.64
CA ASN A 136 -14.16 8.87 -3.22
C ASN A 136 -15.42 8.45 -2.43
N GLY A 137 -15.20 7.70 -1.35
CA GLY A 137 -16.26 7.14 -0.51
C GLY A 137 -16.84 5.81 -1.00
N LEU A 138 -16.39 5.28 -2.16
CA LEU A 138 -16.74 3.93 -2.56
C LEU A 138 -16.11 2.89 -1.62
N VAL A 139 -16.83 1.79 -1.44
CA VAL A 139 -16.43 0.66 -0.62
C VAL A 139 -16.46 -0.61 -1.46
N ILE A 140 -15.51 -1.50 -1.24
CA ILE A 140 -15.50 -2.86 -1.77
C ILE A 140 -15.42 -3.84 -0.60
N ASN A 141 -16.25 -4.87 -0.61
CA ASN A 141 -16.26 -5.87 0.45
C ASN A 141 -15.55 -7.13 -0.01
N TYR A 142 -14.80 -7.74 0.90
CA TYR A 142 -14.01 -8.91 0.59
C TYR A 142 -13.96 -9.90 1.75
N LYS A 143 -13.60 -11.15 1.44
CA LYS A 143 -13.13 -12.14 2.42
C LYS A 143 -11.68 -12.43 2.17
N LEU A 144 -10.91 -12.56 3.24
CA LEU A 144 -9.51 -12.96 3.19
C LEU A 144 -9.40 -14.41 3.64
N HIS A 145 -8.96 -15.29 2.75
CA HIS A 145 -8.74 -16.70 3.03
C HIS A 145 -7.25 -16.98 3.21
N GLN A 146 -6.89 -17.76 4.23
CA GLN A 146 -5.51 -18.16 4.53
C GLN A 146 -4.52 -17.00 4.69
N GLY A 147 -5.03 -15.77 4.91
CA GLY A 147 -4.22 -14.57 5.07
C GLY A 147 -3.62 -13.99 3.77
N CYS A 148 -3.97 -14.51 2.60
CA CYS A 148 -3.39 -14.08 1.32
C CYS A 148 -4.37 -14.02 0.15
N HIS A 149 -5.45 -14.81 0.16
CA HIS A 149 -6.40 -14.86 -0.95
C HIS A 149 -7.61 -13.97 -0.70
N PHE A 150 -7.76 -12.93 -1.51
CA PHE A 150 -8.93 -12.04 -1.48
C PHE A 150 -10.04 -12.57 -2.38
N SER A 151 -11.24 -12.74 -1.82
CA SER A 151 -12.48 -12.98 -2.57
C SER A 151 -13.40 -11.78 -2.43
N ILE A 152 -13.67 -11.09 -3.53
CA ILE A 152 -14.59 -9.96 -3.53
C ILE A 152 -16.01 -10.48 -3.32
N THR A 153 -16.68 -10.01 -2.28
CA THR A 153 -18.06 -10.38 -1.95
C THR A 153 -19.07 -9.36 -2.45
N GLN A 154 -18.66 -8.09 -2.53
CA GLN A 154 -19.45 -7.01 -3.14
C GLN A 154 -18.50 -6.03 -3.82
N ASN A 155 -18.75 -5.73 -5.07
CA ASN A 155 -17.93 -4.80 -5.85
C ASN A 155 -18.08 -3.34 -5.36
N TRP A 156 -17.31 -2.42 -5.89
CA TRP A 156 -17.34 -1.01 -5.52
C TRP A 156 -18.77 -0.44 -5.53
N HIS A 157 -19.22 0.06 -4.40
CA HIS A 157 -20.54 0.63 -4.18
C HIS A 157 -20.47 1.77 -3.17
N ARG A 158 -21.54 2.54 -3.06
CA ARG A 158 -21.74 3.50 -1.96
C ARG A 158 -22.51 2.83 -0.85
N GLU A 159 -22.07 3.02 0.39
CA GLU A 159 -22.88 2.61 1.54
C GLU A 159 -24.15 3.47 1.59
N GLU A 160 -25.28 2.83 1.76
CA GLU A 160 -26.52 3.51 2.08
C GLU A 160 -26.39 4.13 3.48
N LYS A 161 -26.77 5.39 3.61
CA LYS A 161 -26.73 6.11 4.89
C LYS A 161 -27.86 5.70 5.80
#